data_d8c68d30c1f144133dfb5e4d79a89e2f
#
_entry.id   d8c68d30c1f144133dfb5e4d79a89e2f
#
_cell.length_a   1.000
_cell.length_b   1.000
_cell.length_c   1.000
_cell.angle_alpha   90.00
_cell.angle_beta   90.00
_cell.angle_gamma   90.00
#
_symmetry.space_group_name_H-M   'P 1'
#
loop_
_entity.id
_entity.type
_entity.pdbx_description
1 polymer ?
#
loop_
_entity_poly.entity_id
_entity_poly.type
_entity_poly.pdbx_seq_one_letter_code
_entity_poly.pdbx_strand_id
1 'polypeptide(L)'
;MIFNRNCADVAREPDHRTHRELSSIRMGAVPGPRKGHGPRYVSSGRDFAESDEDPPGEEGRMTVPLDTRQAIRELDAGGASRSQIARELHVSRNTVRKYADMKDMSPAAPVSARPHPAIDADAAWVDSVLEADLGAPRKQRHTAKRIYDRLVEERGYAGSYSTVCRYVGEWRRGHSHSPREGYLELAWEPGTAQVDYGSFRAVVAGVPRTLRLLVVTLPHSNARFCVAMELERSECLCWGLRLVFEWAGRAPRVLVLDNATEAGRMLRGIVTESELFSHFRAHYRCEVRFCNPHSGNEKGSVENAVGFLRRNLLVPVPEVASVDELNERLRAGCERINAGARSRAGAPTPEALREDLAGMLALPGAPFDAVRWTHARADKRGYVRVDGNLYCVGPAWHDRELVVGVRARSVEVLADRGRRVATLARSFGEGETVRNPASLIPALVARPRAFGESTIRRDMPGALVGELDRCDKAGRRKALRAIGRASEHSGFGAACEAVCFVNLSFHKTASVRFTRQREDSSRTSVALAPILSSPTTPRA
;
A
#
# COMPACT_ATOMS: atom_id res chain seq x y z
N MET A 1 46.21 -33.28 -2.82
CA MET A 1 46.18 -34.31 -3.89
C MET A 1 45.02 -33.91 -4.79
N ILE A 2 45.27 -33.14 -5.91
CA ILE A 2 45.70 -33.61 -7.25
C ILE A 2 44.58 -34.48 -7.85
N PHE A 3 43.81 -33.98 -8.84
CA PHE A 3 43.95 -33.87 -10.29
C PHE A 3 42.70 -33.21 -10.88
N ASN A 4 42.73 -32.28 -11.58
CA ASN A 4 42.87 -31.62 -12.89
C ASN A 4 42.81 -32.53 -14.14
N ARG A 5 41.89 -32.16 -15.10
CA ARG A 5 42.01 -32.19 -16.58
C ARG A 5 40.61 -32.11 -17.22
N ASN A 6 40.30 -31.02 -17.90
CA ASN A 6 40.46 -30.67 -19.33
C ASN A 6 40.01 -31.71 -20.34
N CYS A 7 39.06 -31.30 -21.22
CA CYS A 7 38.98 -31.41 -22.69
C CYS A 7 37.67 -30.73 -23.12
N ALA A 8 37.62 -29.61 -23.76
CA ALA A 8 38.02 -29.18 -25.12
C ALA A 8 37.09 -29.69 -26.23
N ASP A 9 36.45 -28.73 -26.88
CA ASP A 9 36.04 -28.60 -28.27
C ASP A 9 35.40 -29.77 -29.04
N VAL A 10 34.20 -29.53 -29.58
CA VAL A 10 33.94 -29.66 -31.03
C VAL A 10 32.77 -28.76 -31.44
N ALA A 11 33.07 -27.76 -32.24
CA ALA A 11 32.15 -27.02 -33.07
C ALA A 11 31.69 -27.85 -34.28
N ARG A 12 30.43 -27.71 -34.70
CA ARG A 12 29.99 -27.85 -36.10
C ARG A 12 28.63 -27.17 -36.31
N GLU A 13 28.63 -26.10 -37.09
CA GLU A 13 27.56 -25.61 -37.96
C GLU A 13 27.65 -26.31 -39.34
N PRO A 14 26.77 -25.91 -40.30
CA PRO A 14 25.30 -26.13 -40.43
C PRO A 14 25.00 -26.98 -41.67
N ASP A 15 23.78 -27.42 -41.87
CA ASP A 15 23.38 -27.82 -43.21
C ASP A 15 21.95 -27.42 -43.57
N HIS A 16 21.83 -26.89 -44.77
CA HIS A 16 20.67 -26.34 -45.46
C HIS A 16 19.88 -27.45 -46.17
N ARG A 17 18.61 -27.11 -46.51
CA ARG A 17 17.62 -27.69 -47.46
C ARG A 17 16.60 -28.62 -46.78
N THR A 18 15.34 -28.53 -47.09
CA THR A 18 14.67 -28.42 -48.39
C THR A 18 13.20 -28.03 -48.26
N HIS A 19 12.74 -27.40 -49.31
CA HIS A 19 11.37 -27.01 -49.68
C HIS A 19 10.34 -28.15 -49.77
N ARG A 20 9.02 -27.70 -49.73
CA ARG A 20 7.77 -28.31 -50.21
C ARG A 20 7.08 -29.26 -49.23
N GLU A 21 5.82 -28.96 -48.88
CA GLU A 21 4.65 -29.08 -49.74
C GLU A 21 3.42 -28.30 -49.22
N LEU A 22 2.85 -27.57 -50.14
CA LEU A 22 1.49 -27.02 -50.03
C LEU A 22 0.49 -28.10 -50.43
N SER A 23 -0.45 -28.46 -49.59
CA SER A 23 -1.68 -29.13 -50.04
C SER A 23 -2.89 -28.50 -49.41
N SER A 24 -3.58 -27.76 -50.24
CA SER A 24 -5.03 -27.58 -50.40
C SER A 24 -5.93 -28.04 -49.25
N ILE A 25 -6.53 -27.08 -48.52
CA ILE A 25 -7.79 -27.27 -47.84
C ILE A 25 -8.85 -26.50 -48.58
N ARG A 26 -9.86 -27.27 -49.07
CA ARG A 26 -11.04 -26.82 -49.82
C ARG A 26 -11.86 -25.85 -48.96
N MET A 27 -12.22 -24.72 -49.53
CA MET A 27 -13.25 -23.81 -49.02
C MET A 27 -14.62 -24.49 -49.08
N GLY A 28 -15.22 -24.71 -47.92
CA GLY A 28 -16.62 -25.04 -47.79
C GLY A 28 -17.50 -23.79 -47.94
N ALA A 29 -18.53 -23.86 -48.73
CA ALA A 29 -19.45 -22.78 -49.05
C ALA A 29 -20.20 -22.28 -47.79
N VAL A 30 -20.23 -20.95 -47.61
CA VAL A 30 -21.04 -20.24 -46.62
C VAL A 30 -22.49 -20.12 -47.16
N PRO A 31 -23.52 -20.54 -46.42
CA PRO A 31 -24.90 -20.29 -46.79
C PRO A 31 -25.28 -18.83 -46.57
N GLY A 32 -25.94 -18.22 -47.52
CA GLY A 32 -26.41 -16.84 -47.51
C GLY A 32 -27.45 -16.52 -46.43
N PRO A 33 -27.68 -15.23 -46.13
CA PRO A 33 -28.48 -14.79 -45.00
C PRO A 33 -29.99 -14.99 -45.28
N ARG A 34 -30.66 -15.64 -44.32
CA ARG A 34 -32.13 -15.69 -44.26
C ARG A 34 -32.67 -14.31 -43.88
N LYS A 35 -33.62 -13.83 -44.67
CA LYS A 35 -34.45 -12.66 -44.41
C LYS A 35 -35.22 -12.87 -43.10
N GLY A 36 -34.87 -12.13 -42.04
CA GLY A 36 -35.57 -12.07 -40.77
C GLY A 36 -36.24 -10.70 -40.60
N HIS A 37 -37.51 -10.74 -40.24
CA HIS A 37 -38.40 -9.59 -40.06
C HIS A 37 -37.86 -8.56 -39.09
N GLY A 38 -37.90 -7.28 -39.45
CA GLY A 38 -37.62 -6.15 -38.58
C GLY A 38 -38.72 -5.94 -37.52
N PRO A 39 -38.40 -5.41 -36.37
CA PRO A 39 -39.39 -5.11 -35.34
C PRO A 39 -40.27 -3.92 -35.77
N ARG A 40 -41.58 -4.14 -35.69
CA ARG A 40 -42.60 -3.09 -35.87
C ARG A 40 -42.54 -2.14 -34.67
N TYR A 41 -42.31 -0.87 -34.93
CA TYR A 41 -42.55 0.19 -33.96
C TYR A 41 -44.03 0.35 -33.72
N VAL A 42 -44.50 0.10 -32.51
CA VAL A 42 -45.83 0.43 -32.04
C VAL A 42 -45.75 1.84 -31.44
N SER A 43 -46.39 2.79 -32.10
CA SER A 43 -46.61 4.13 -31.57
C SER A 43 -47.71 4.06 -30.52
N SER A 44 -47.38 4.18 -29.25
CA SER A 44 -48.37 4.46 -28.20
C SER A 44 -48.48 5.98 -28.04
N GLY A 45 -49.56 6.54 -28.58
CA GLY A 45 -50.01 7.88 -28.24
C GLY A 45 -50.35 7.95 -26.74
N ARG A 46 -49.84 8.94 -26.08
CA ARG A 46 -50.40 9.46 -24.82
C ARG A 46 -50.61 10.93 -25.01
N ASP A 47 -51.89 11.28 -24.93
CA ASP A 47 -52.37 12.63 -24.80
C ASP A 47 -51.78 13.24 -23.54
N PHE A 48 -51.09 14.35 -23.66
CA PHE A 48 -50.79 15.25 -22.56
C PHE A 48 -51.51 16.55 -22.77
N ALA A 49 -52.36 16.84 -21.82
CA ALA A 49 -53.08 18.11 -21.68
C ALA A 49 -52.10 19.27 -21.51
N GLU A 50 -52.49 20.34 -22.17
CA GLU A 50 -51.88 21.66 -22.04
C GLU A 50 -51.91 22.17 -20.58
N SER A 51 -50.77 22.63 -20.10
CA SER A 51 -50.70 23.63 -19.05
C SER A 51 -49.62 24.64 -19.44
N ASP A 52 -50.11 25.83 -19.77
CA ASP A 52 -49.33 27.02 -19.99
C ASP A 52 -48.56 27.42 -18.72
N GLU A 53 -47.24 27.61 -18.86
CA GLU A 53 -46.42 28.67 -18.24
C GLU A 53 -44.96 28.45 -18.68
N ASP A 54 -44.52 29.23 -19.68
CA ASP A 54 -43.13 29.37 -20.08
C ASP A 54 -42.37 30.29 -19.11
N PRO A 55 -41.18 29.92 -18.62
CA PRO A 55 -40.21 30.88 -18.08
C PRO A 55 -39.36 31.45 -19.23
N PRO A 56 -38.93 32.72 -19.15
CA PRO A 56 -38.27 33.40 -20.25
C PRO A 56 -36.77 33.06 -20.36
N GLY A 57 -36.32 32.79 -21.57
CA GLY A 57 -34.96 33.05 -22.02
C GLY A 57 -33.99 31.89 -22.10
N GLU A 58 -34.06 31.10 -23.17
CA GLU A 58 -32.89 30.61 -23.89
C GLU A 58 -33.27 30.51 -25.38
N GLU A 59 -32.64 31.34 -26.22
CA GLU A 59 -32.75 31.21 -27.68
C GLU A 59 -32.19 29.84 -28.12
N GLY A 60 -33.03 28.82 -28.14
CA GLY A 60 -32.77 27.54 -28.77
C GLY A 60 -32.49 27.77 -30.25
N ARG A 61 -31.30 27.48 -30.73
CA ARG A 61 -30.97 27.38 -32.15
C ARG A 61 -31.91 26.39 -32.80
N MET A 62 -33.05 26.87 -33.30
CA MET A 62 -33.97 26.04 -34.10
C MET A 62 -33.19 25.56 -35.34
N THR A 63 -32.92 24.27 -35.39
CA THR A 63 -32.32 23.64 -36.57
C THR A 63 -33.37 23.61 -37.64
N VAL A 64 -33.12 24.29 -38.78
CA VAL A 64 -34.01 24.31 -39.96
C VAL A 64 -34.30 22.87 -40.37
N PRO A 65 -35.57 22.46 -40.51
CA PRO A 65 -35.93 21.10 -40.93
C PRO A 65 -35.25 20.68 -42.24
N LEU A 66 -35.00 19.36 -42.39
CA LEU A 66 -34.29 18.83 -43.56
C LEU A 66 -35.06 19.14 -44.86
N ASP A 67 -36.41 18.99 -44.83
CA ASP A 67 -37.30 19.29 -45.96
C ASP A 67 -37.21 20.75 -46.39
N THR A 68 -37.11 21.69 -45.44
CA THR A 68 -36.92 23.10 -45.74
C THR A 68 -35.53 23.37 -46.37
N ARG A 69 -34.49 22.66 -45.93
CA ARG A 69 -33.16 22.75 -46.54
C ARG A 69 -33.14 22.23 -47.97
N GLN A 70 -33.84 21.14 -48.22
CA GLN A 70 -34.05 20.56 -49.56
C GLN A 70 -34.79 21.54 -50.47
N ALA A 71 -35.94 22.06 -50.02
CA ALA A 71 -36.72 23.05 -50.76
C ALA A 71 -35.94 24.31 -51.12
N ILE A 72 -35.08 24.80 -50.21
CA ILE A 72 -34.17 25.95 -50.50
C ILE A 72 -33.28 25.60 -51.71
N ARG A 73 -32.67 24.42 -51.75
CA ARG A 73 -31.76 24.03 -52.82
C ARG A 73 -32.50 23.78 -54.16
N GLU A 74 -33.66 23.21 -54.12
CA GLU A 74 -34.48 22.97 -55.30
C GLU A 74 -34.95 24.28 -55.95
N LEU A 75 -35.43 25.23 -55.14
CA LEU A 75 -35.85 26.54 -55.61
C LEU A 75 -34.69 27.38 -56.13
N ASP A 76 -33.51 27.35 -55.46
CA ASP A 76 -32.29 28.03 -55.90
C ASP A 76 -31.78 27.43 -57.21
N ALA A 77 -31.77 26.11 -57.37
CA ALA A 77 -31.44 25.42 -58.62
C ALA A 77 -32.46 25.71 -59.75
N GLY A 78 -33.73 25.95 -59.41
CA GLY A 78 -34.76 26.41 -60.33
C GLY A 78 -34.68 27.87 -60.75
N GLY A 79 -33.69 28.63 -60.23
CA GLY A 79 -33.45 30.04 -60.59
C GLY A 79 -34.29 31.05 -59.80
N ALA A 80 -35.00 30.64 -58.73
CA ALA A 80 -35.74 31.58 -57.90
C ALA A 80 -34.80 32.52 -57.12
N SER A 81 -35.18 33.78 -56.98
CA SER A 81 -34.34 34.72 -56.22
C SER A 81 -34.33 34.37 -54.71
N ARG A 82 -33.19 34.52 -54.04
CA ARG A 82 -33.05 34.21 -52.60
C ARG A 82 -34.05 34.99 -51.73
N SER A 83 -34.47 36.18 -52.15
CA SER A 83 -35.52 36.96 -51.49
C SER A 83 -36.92 36.35 -51.66
N GLN A 84 -37.15 35.68 -52.75
CA GLN A 84 -38.40 34.99 -53.08
C GLN A 84 -38.49 33.68 -52.27
N ILE A 85 -37.42 32.90 -52.27
CA ILE A 85 -37.27 31.69 -51.49
C ILE A 85 -37.48 31.93 -49.98
N ALA A 86 -36.86 33.04 -49.47
CA ALA A 86 -37.00 33.41 -48.07
C ALA A 86 -38.45 33.74 -47.66
N ARG A 87 -39.24 34.36 -48.57
CA ARG A 87 -40.66 34.66 -48.34
C ARG A 87 -41.53 33.41 -48.44
N GLU A 88 -41.27 32.59 -49.42
CA GLU A 88 -42.04 31.37 -49.66
C GLU A 88 -41.89 30.32 -48.57
N LEU A 89 -40.68 30.11 -48.10
CA LEU A 89 -40.37 29.12 -47.06
C LEU A 89 -40.37 29.71 -45.64
N HIS A 90 -40.74 30.97 -45.46
CA HIS A 90 -40.77 31.67 -44.17
C HIS A 90 -39.46 31.58 -43.38
N VAL A 91 -38.31 31.62 -44.05
CA VAL A 91 -36.99 31.58 -43.46
C VAL A 91 -36.20 32.87 -43.70
N SER A 92 -35.17 33.12 -42.90
CA SER A 92 -34.31 34.30 -43.10
C SER A 92 -33.49 34.21 -44.41
N ARG A 93 -33.24 35.34 -45.05
CA ARG A 93 -32.36 35.41 -46.25
C ARG A 93 -30.96 34.83 -45.97
N ASN A 94 -30.48 34.96 -44.74
CA ASN A 94 -29.20 34.39 -44.32
C ASN A 94 -29.27 32.85 -44.25
N THR A 95 -30.41 32.29 -43.83
CA THR A 95 -30.70 30.86 -43.88
C THR A 95 -30.69 30.34 -45.30
N VAL A 96 -31.41 31.02 -46.22
CA VAL A 96 -31.41 30.65 -47.66
C VAL A 96 -29.99 30.67 -48.18
N ARG A 97 -29.22 31.78 -47.98
CA ARG A 97 -27.84 31.87 -48.44
C ARG A 97 -26.98 30.72 -47.92
N LYS A 98 -27.09 30.41 -46.61
CA LYS A 98 -26.34 29.32 -45.98
C LYS A 98 -26.54 27.98 -46.67
N TYR A 99 -27.79 27.61 -46.96
CA TYR A 99 -28.09 26.28 -47.49
C TYR A 99 -28.03 26.22 -49.02
N ALA A 100 -28.25 27.30 -49.73
CA ALA A 100 -28.05 27.41 -51.18
C ALA A 100 -26.56 27.31 -51.55
N ASP A 101 -25.67 28.00 -50.78
CA ASP A 101 -24.23 28.02 -51.06
C ASP A 101 -23.50 26.78 -50.48
N MET A 102 -24.17 25.95 -49.69
CA MET A 102 -23.56 24.77 -49.02
C MET A 102 -23.28 23.69 -50.09
N LYS A 103 -21.98 23.44 -50.36
CA LYS A 103 -21.57 22.45 -51.39
C LYS A 103 -21.75 21.03 -50.93
N ASP A 104 -21.58 20.73 -49.63
CA ASP A 104 -21.70 19.41 -49.05
C ASP A 104 -22.72 19.42 -47.93
N MET A 105 -23.73 18.59 -48.05
CA MET A 105 -24.81 18.39 -47.06
C MET A 105 -24.59 17.11 -46.23
N SER A 106 -23.44 16.44 -46.38
CA SER A 106 -23.14 15.23 -45.59
C SER A 106 -23.17 15.58 -44.10
N PRO A 107 -23.69 14.69 -43.26
CA PRO A 107 -23.66 14.90 -41.81
C PRO A 107 -22.23 15.06 -41.30
N ALA A 108 -21.89 16.21 -40.73
CA ALA A 108 -20.64 16.37 -40.05
C ALA A 108 -20.63 15.60 -38.73
N ALA A 109 -19.49 15.01 -38.41
CA ALA A 109 -19.32 14.36 -37.12
C ALA A 109 -19.65 15.33 -35.98
N PRO A 110 -20.44 14.95 -34.98
CA PRO A 110 -20.82 15.85 -33.89
C PRO A 110 -19.59 16.25 -33.10
N VAL A 111 -19.20 17.49 -33.13
CA VAL A 111 -18.18 18.08 -32.25
C VAL A 111 -18.87 18.43 -30.95
N SER A 112 -18.67 17.58 -29.94
CA SER A 112 -19.27 17.76 -28.62
C SER A 112 -18.48 18.79 -27.80
N ALA A 113 -18.80 20.04 -27.96
CA ALA A 113 -18.47 21.09 -26.95
C ALA A 113 -19.75 21.34 -26.14
N ARG A 114 -19.99 20.54 -25.09
CA ARG A 114 -21.13 20.77 -24.18
C ARG A 114 -20.63 21.57 -22.96
N PRO A 115 -21.30 22.66 -22.58
CA PRO A 115 -21.04 23.35 -21.33
C PRO A 115 -21.25 22.39 -20.15
N HIS A 116 -20.57 22.63 -19.02
CA HIS A 116 -20.63 21.79 -17.84
C HIS A 116 -21.28 22.52 -16.62
N PRO A 117 -22.51 23.03 -16.73
CA PRO A 117 -23.10 23.90 -15.70
C PRO A 117 -23.19 23.24 -14.33
N ALA A 118 -23.23 21.91 -14.28
CA ALA A 118 -23.31 21.18 -13.01
C ALA A 118 -21.99 21.12 -12.20
N ILE A 119 -20.85 21.57 -12.78
CA ILE A 119 -19.55 21.57 -12.08
C ILE A 119 -18.96 22.99 -11.98
N ASP A 120 -19.60 23.99 -12.64
CA ASP A 120 -19.04 25.33 -12.74
C ASP A 120 -18.76 25.97 -11.37
N ALA A 121 -19.60 25.70 -10.36
CA ALA A 121 -19.40 26.19 -8.99
C ALA A 121 -18.14 25.60 -8.31
N ASP A 122 -17.71 24.41 -8.72
CA ASP A 122 -16.58 23.69 -8.14
C ASP A 122 -15.39 23.59 -9.09
N ALA A 123 -15.53 24.14 -10.32
CA ALA A 123 -14.53 24.06 -11.37
C ALA A 123 -13.16 24.59 -10.91
N ALA A 124 -13.14 25.76 -10.28
CA ALA A 124 -11.91 26.37 -9.78
C ALA A 124 -11.18 25.50 -8.74
N TRP A 125 -11.93 24.79 -7.90
CA TRP A 125 -11.36 23.86 -6.95
C TRP A 125 -10.77 22.63 -7.67
N VAL A 126 -11.49 22.06 -8.64
CA VAL A 126 -11.00 20.94 -9.44
C VAL A 126 -9.72 21.34 -10.20
N ASP A 127 -9.69 22.51 -10.78
CA ASP A 127 -8.52 23.03 -11.51
C ASP A 127 -7.32 23.15 -10.56
N SER A 128 -7.50 23.73 -9.37
CA SER A 128 -6.42 23.85 -8.38
C SER A 128 -5.86 22.49 -7.96
N VAL A 129 -6.71 21.46 -7.82
CA VAL A 129 -6.28 20.08 -7.53
C VAL A 129 -5.48 19.48 -8.69
N LEU A 130 -5.94 19.70 -9.93
CA LEU A 130 -5.28 19.21 -11.14
C LEU A 130 -3.95 19.93 -11.41
N GLU A 131 -3.87 21.22 -11.13
CA GLU A 131 -2.62 21.99 -11.20
C GLU A 131 -1.60 21.52 -10.16
N ALA A 132 -2.03 21.32 -8.91
CA ALA A 132 -1.18 20.74 -7.87
C ALA A 132 -0.67 19.34 -8.26
N ASP A 133 -1.47 18.55 -8.96
CA ASP A 133 -1.09 17.25 -9.50
C ASP A 133 0.05 17.34 -10.52
N LEU A 134 0.20 18.45 -11.26
CA LEU A 134 1.32 18.60 -12.20
C LEU A 134 2.67 18.56 -11.50
N GLY A 135 2.77 19.12 -10.30
CA GLY A 135 3.96 19.04 -9.43
C GLY A 135 4.14 17.74 -8.67
N ALA A 136 3.10 16.90 -8.61
CA ALA A 136 3.13 15.62 -7.91
C ALA A 136 3.74 14.51 -8.77
N PRO A 137 4.37 13.47 -8.17
CA PRO A 137 4.80 12.29 -8.89
C PRO A 137 3.64 11.68 -9.68
N ARG A 138 3.86 11.32 -10.96
CA ARG A 138 2.80 10.82 -11.86
C ARG A 138 1.91 9.74 -11.25
N LYS A 139 2.51 8.87 -10.43
CA LYS A 139 1.82 7.75 -9.77
C LYS A 139 1.01 8.15 -8.52
N GLN A 140 1.11 9.39 -8.05
CA GLN A 140 0.36 9.95 -6.90
C GLN A 140 -0.61 11.08 -7.31
N ARG A 141 -0.89 11.23 -8.60
CA ARG A 141 -1.88 12.20 -9.10
C ARG A 141 -3.30 11.67 -8.91
N HIS A 142 -4.24 12.57 -8.65
CA HIS A 142 -5.66 12.20 -8.50
C HIS A 142 -6.20 11.54 -9.78
N THR A 143 -7.09 10.57 -9.61
CA THR A 143 -7.98 10.12 -10.69
C THR A 143 -9.24 10.96 -10.71
N ALA A 144 -10.00 10.94 -11.81
CA ALA A 144 -11.33 11.58 -11.85
C ALA A 144 -12.25 11.03 -10.75
N LYS A 145 -12.15 9.74 -10.43
CA LYS A 145 -12.93 9.13 -9.33
C LYS A 145 -12.53 9.72 -7.97
N ARG A 146 -11.23 9.85 -7.69
CA ARG A 146 -10.77 10.43 -6.42
C ARG A 146 -11.14 11.91 -6.29
N ILE A 147 -11.09 12.67 -7.41
CA ILE A 147 -11.57 14.06 -7.43
C ILE A 147 -13.07 14.10 -7.11
N TYR A 148 -13.86 13.21 -7.73
CA TYR A 148 -15.29 13.12 -7.44
C TYR A 148 -15.56 12.77 -5.97
N ASP A 149 -14.87 11.77 -5.41
CA ASP A 149 -15.04 11.38 -4.02
C ASP A 149 -14.71 12.54 -3.06
N ARG A 150 -13.60 13.26 -3.33
CA ARG A 150 -13.24 14.45 -2.56
C ARG A 150 -14.23 15.60 -2.71
N LEU A 151 -14.77 15.81 -3.91
CA LEU A 151 -15.84 16.81 -4.12
C LEU A 151 -17.07 16.49 -3.27
N VAL A 152 -17.47 15.23 -3.19
CA VAL A 152 -18.58 14.79 -2.34
C VAL A 152 -18.22 14.94 -0.85
N GLU A 153 -17.04 14.45 -0.46
CA GLU A 153 -16.59 14.44 0.94
C GLU A 153 -16.29 15.85 1.49
N GLU A 154 -15.63 16.70 0.71
CA GLU A 154 -15.09 17.98 1.18
C GLU A 154 -16.00 19.18 0.85
N ARG A 155 -16.83 19.07 -0.20
CA ARG A 155 -17.65 20.20 -0.69
C ARG A 155 -19.14 19.89 -0.83
N GLY A 156 -19.56 18.65 -0.54
CA GLY A 156 -20.98 18.28 -0.62
C GLY A 156 -21.52 18.24 -2.05
N TYR A 157 -20.66 17.98 -3.05
CA TYR A 157 -21.05 17.95 -4.46
C TYR A 157 -22.16 16.93 -4.72
N ALA A 158 -23.28 17.39 -5.29
CA ALA A 158 -24.45 16.56 -5.59
C ALA A 158 -24.54 16.11 -7.06
N GLY A 159 -23.62 16.53 -7.91
CA GLY A 159 -23.59 16.19 -9.33
C GLY A 159 -23.09 14.76 -9.63
N SER A 160 -23.20 14.34 -10.89
CA SER A 160 -22.84 12.98 -11.29
C SER A 160 -21.32 12.81 -11.45
N TYR A 161 -20.84 11.58 -11.19
CA TYR A 161 -19.46 11.18 -11.48
C TYR A 161 -19.07 11.38 -12.95
N SER A 162 -20.02 11.11 -13.88
CA SER A 162 -19.77 11.26 -15.31
C SER A 162 -19.46 12.71 -15.71
N THR A 163 -20.06 13.70 -15.04
CA THR A 163 -19.76 15.13 -15.25
C THR A 163 -18.33 15.45 -14.84
N VAL A 164 -17.90 15.03 -13.64
CA VAL A 164 -16.53 15.21 -13.15
C VAL A 164 -15.53 14.48 -14.06
N CYS A 165 -15.83 13.24 -14.45
CA CYS A 165 -14.96 12.46 -15.32
C CYS A 165 -14.73 13.15 -16.67
N ARG A 166 -15.79 13.73 -17.27
CA ARG A 166 -15.71 14.47 -18.52
C ARG A 166 -14.89 15.74 -18.35
N TYR A 167 -15.16 16.55 -17.33
CA TYR A 167 -14.42 17.78 -17.05
C TYR A 167 -12.92 17.53 -16.86
N VAL A 168 -12.56 16.59 -15.99
CA VAL A 168 -11.17 16.16 -15.77
C VAL A 168 -10.52 15.62 -17.04
N GLY A 169 -11.28 14.89 -17.87
CA GLY A 169 -10.82 14.37 -19.14
C GLY A 169 -10.52 15.48 -20.17
N GLU A 170 -11.33 16.51 -20.22
CA GLU A 170 -11.13 17.69 -21.08
C GLU A 170 -9.94 18.52 -20.63
N TRP A 171 -9.85 18.80 -19.34
CA TRP A 171 -8.71 19.50 -18.76
C TRP A 171 -7.37 18.78 -19.08
N ARG A 172 -7.33 17.46 -18.89
CA ARG A 172 -6.13 16.67 -19.18
C ARG A 172 -5.77 16.59 -20.66
N ARG A 173 -6.75 16.58 -21.56
CA ARG A 173 -6.49 16.62 -23.01
C ARG A 173 -5.78 17.88 -23.43
N GLY A 174 -6.04 19.02 -22.77
CA GLY A 174 -5.31 20.28 -22.99
C GLY A 174 -3.87 20.24 -22.47
N HIS A 175 -3.52 19.30 -21.57
CA HIS A 175 -2.25 19.27 -20.84
C HIS A 175 -1.40 18.00 -21.05
N SER A 176 -1.83 17.04 -21.86
CA SER A 176 -1.05 15.80 -22.05
C SER A 176 -1.15 15.23 -23.48
N HIS A 177 0.00 14.80 -23.99
CA HIS A 177 0.13 14.05 -25.22
C HIS A 177 0.78 12.69 -24.88
N SER A 178 0.06 11.59 -25.02
CA SER A 178 0.61 10.24 -25.11
C SER A 178 -0.39 9.29 -25.77
N PRO A 179 -0.01 8.56 -26.80
CA PRO A 179 -0.87 7.53 -27.41
C PRO A 179 -1.08 6.38 -26.41
N ARG A 180 -2.32 5.89 -26.32
CA ARG A 180 -2.66 4.69 -25.54
C ARG A 180 -2.44 3.46 -26.39
N GLU A 181 -1.55 2.59 -25.95
CA GLU A 181 -1.40 1.26 -26.54
C GLU A 181 -2.52 0.33 -26.05
N GLY A 182 -3.05 -0.48 -26.97
CA GLY A 182 -4.05 -1.51 -26.64
C GLY A 182 -3.38 -2.72 -26.00
N TYR A 183 -4.06 -3.37 -25.05
CA TYR A 183 -3.58 -4.57 -24.36
C TYR A 183 -4.49 -5.76 -24.66
N LEU A 184 -3.90 -6.96 -24.75
CA LEU A 184 -4.64 -8.22 -24.80
C LEU A 184 -5.32 -8.47 -23.45
N GLU A 185 -6.57 -8.91 -23.51
CA GLU A 185 -7.28 -9.39 -22.33
C GLU A 185 -6.77 -10.78 -21.94
N LEU A 186 -6.34 -10.92 -20.69
CA LEU A 186 -5.84 -12.18 -20.14
C LEU A 186 -6.87 -12.76 -19.16
N ALA A 187 -7.17 -14.04 -19.29
CA ALA A 187 -7.95 -14.81 -18.33
C ALA A 187 -7.02 -15.40 -17.27
N TRP A 188 -7.44 -15.34 -16.02
CA TRP A 188 -6.66 -15.84 -14.88
C TRP A 188 -7.49 -16.85 -14.10
N GLU A 189 -6.87 -17.99 -13.79
CA GLU A 189 -7.48 -19.05 -13.00
C GLU A 189 -7.70 -18.58 -11.55
N PRO A 190 -8.83 -18.96 -10.92
CA PRO A 190 -9.08 -18.70 -9.50
C PRO A 190 -7.94 -19.23 -8.62
N GLY A 191 -7.58 -18.47 -7.59
CA GLY A 191 -6.47 -18.79 -6.69
C GLY A 191 -5.09 -18.38 -7.20
N THR A 192 -5.01 -17.64 -8.31
CA THR A 192 -3.79 -16.97 -8.78
C THR A 192 -3.68 -15.58 -8.15
N ALA A 193 -2.52 -15.22 -7.62
CA ALA A 193 -2.22 -13.89 -7.11
C ALA A 193 -1.07 -13.25 -7.89
N GLN A 194 -1.20 -11.98 -8.21
CA GLN A 194 -0.14 -11.15 -8.78
C GLN A 194 0.40 -10.22 -7.71
N VAL A 195 1.71 -10.08 -7.67
CA VAL A 195 2.44 -9.30 -6.66
C VAL A 195 3.29 -8.24 -7.36
N ASP A 196 3.20 -7.00 -6.88
CA ASP A 196 4.01 -5.89 -7.36
C ASP A 196 4.31 -4.91 -6.23
N TYR A 197 5.32 -4.08 -6.46
CA TYR A 197 5.72 -3.05 -5.53
C TYR A 197 5.42 -1.64 -6.05
N GLY A 198 5.15 -0.74 -5.12
CA GLY A 198 5.12 0.67 -5.36
C GLY A 198 5.83 1.46 -4.28
N SER A 199 6.33 2.64 -4.61
CA SER A 199 6.83 3.58 -3.62
C SER A 199 5.83 4.71 -3.39
N PHE A 200 5.78 5.25 -2.18
CA PHE A 200 4.94 6.39 -1.83
C PHE A 200 5.55 7.17 -0.66
N ARG A 201 5.07 8.40 -0.46
CA ARG A 201 5.46 9.24 0.69
C ARG A 201 4.41 9.15 1.78
N ALA A 202 4.88 9.17 3.04
CA ALA A 202 4.05 9.28 4.23
C ALA A 202 4.79 10.11 5.29
N VAL A 203 4.05 10.73 6.20
CA VAL A 203 4.61 11.33 7.42
C VAL A 203 4.35 10.35 8.56
N VAL A 204 5.41 9.78 9.13
CA VAL A 204 5.32 8.80 10.21
C VAL A 204 5.94 9.38 11.47
N ALA A 205 5.16 9.51 12.53
CA ALA A 205 5.56 10.18 13.78
C ALA A 205 6.16 11.59 13.53
N GLY A 206 5.56 12.36 12.62
CA GLY A 206 6.01 13.70 12.23
C GLY A 206 7.20 13.73 11.28
N VAL A 207 7.75 12.59 10.87
CA VAL A 207 8.93 12.51 9.99
C VAL A 207 8.50 12.08 8.59
N PRO A 208 8.77 12.88 7.52
CA PRO A 208 8.54 12.48 6.14
C PRO A 208 9.41 11.27 5.77
N ARG A 209 8.78 10.22 5.25
CA ARG A 209 9.44 8.98 4.82
C ARG A 209 8.96 8.55 3.45
N THR A 210 9.83 7.88 2.70
CA THR A 210 9.46 7.11 1.51
C THR A 210 9.32 5.66 1.92
N LEU A 211 8.12 5.13 1.79
CA LEU A 211 7.78 3.75 2.12
C LEU A 211 7.53 2.94 0.85
N ARG A 212 7.53 1.62 1.01
CA ARG A 212 7.20 0.65 -0.03
C ARG A 212 5.79 0.12 0.18
N LEU A 213 5.05 -0.04 -0.90
CA LEU A 213 3.72 -0.61 -0.92
C LEU A 213 3.79 -1.95 -1.65
N LEU A 214 3.73 -3.05 -0.90
CA LEU A 214 3.48 -4.36 -1.46
C LEU A 214 2.01 -4.44 -1.84
N VAL A 215 1.71 -4.75 -3.09
CA VAL A 215 0.35 -4.93 -3.59
C VAL A 215 0.19 -6.36 -4.08
N VAL A 216 -0.86 -7.00 -3.60
CA VAL A 216 -1.28 -8.34 -4.04
C VAL A 216 -2.67 -8.23 -4.61
N THR A 217 -2.85 -8.70 -5.84
CA THR A 217 -4.15 -8.74 -6.50
C THR A 217 -4.53 -10.16 -6.84
N LEU A 218 -5.81 -10.47 -6.73
CA LEU A 218 -6.39 -11.68 -7.29
C LEU A 218 -7.07 -11.29 -8.61
N PRO A 219 -6.45 -11.52 -9.77
CA PRO A 219 -6.93 -10.96 -11.03
C PRO A 219 -8.26 -11.54 -11.50
N HIS A 220 -8.66 -12.73 -11.04
CA HIS A 220 -9.97 -13.32 -11.32
C HIS A 220 -11.08 -12.50 -10.65
N SER A 221 -11.01 -12.27 -9.34
CA SER A 221 -12.02 -11.50 -8.60
C SER A 221 -11.81 -9.98 -8.65
N ASN A 222 -10.63 -9.51 -9.07
CA ASN A 222 -10.18 -8.14 -8.94
C ASN A 222 -10.03 -7.67 -7.47
N ALA A 223 -9.96 -8.60 -6.53
CA ALA A 223 -9.69 -8.28 -5.13
C ALA A 223 -8.25 -7.79 -4.95
N ARG A 224 -8.07 -6.80 -4.08
CA ARG A 224 -6.81 -6.10 -3.87
C ARG A 224 -6.47 -6.03 -2.40
N PHE A 225 -5.19 -6.28 -2.11
CA PHE A 225 -4.61 -6.21 -0.78
C PHE A 225 -3.32 -5.41 -0.86
N CYS A 226 -3.01 -4.65 0.16
CA CYS A 226 -1.73 -3.96 0.21
C CYS A 226 -1.19 -3.84 1.63
N VAL A 227 0.14 -3.81 1.73
CA VAL A 227 0.89 -3.65 2.98
C VAL A 227 2.00 -2.63 2.77
N ALA A 228 2.08 -1.64 3.67
CA ALA A 228 3.17 -0.69 3.73
C ALA A 228 4.36 -1.29 4.50
N MET A 229 5.56 -1.08 3.98
CA MET A 229 6.80 -1.52 4.61
C MET A 229 7.94 -0.53 4.32
N GLU A 230 8.98 -0.62 5.08
CA GLU A 230 10.11 0.31 5.01
C GLU A 230 11.10 -0.04 3.89
N LEU A 231 11.28 -1.33 3.59
CA LEU A 231 12.28 -1.83 2.64
C LEU A 231 11.69 -2.88 1.68
N GLU A 232 12.28 -2.97 0.52
CA GLU A 232 12.13 -4.11 -0.41
C GLU A 232 13.29 -5.07 -0.18
N ARG A 233 13.11 -6.07 0.69
CA ARG A 233 14.06 -7.15 0.97
C ARG A 233 13.31 -8.45 1.16
N SER A 234 14.00 -9.60 1.02
CA SER A 234 13.37 -10.94 1.08
C SER A 234 12.56 -11.15 2.38
N GLU A 235 13.11 -10.73 3.53
CA GLU A 235 12.40 -10.85 4.81
C GLU A 235 11.16 -9.95 4.89
N CYS A 236 11.19 -8.77 4.23
CA CYS A 236 10.04 -7.87 4.17
C CYS A 236 8.99 -8.40 3.20
N LEU A 237 9.39 -8.92 2.03
CA LEU A 237 8.49 -9.57 1.07
C LEU A 237 7.75 -10.75 1.72
N CYS A 238 8.48 -11.69 2.31
CA CYS A 238 7.89 -12.85 2.96
C CYS A 238 6.97 -12.46 4.12
N TRP A 239 7.34 -11.45 4.91
CA TRP A 239 6.50 -10.92 5.97
C TRP A 239 5.22 -10.28 5.43
N GLY A 240 5.31 -9.44 4.39
CA GLY A 240 4.16 -8.78 3.79
C GLY A 240 3.20 -9.76 3.12
N LEU A 241 3.72 -10.75 2.37
CA LEU A 241 2.91 -11.83 1.78
C LEU A 241 2.22 -12.66 2.86
N ARG A 242 2.91 -13.00 3.96
CA ARG A 242 2.31 -13.68 5.11
C ARG A 242 1.11 -12.91 5.65
N LEU A 243 1.24 -11.61 5.88
CA LEU A 243 0.14 -10.77 6.37
C LEU A 243 -1.06 -10.79 5.41
N VAL A 244 -0.82 -10.74 4.10
CA VAL A 244 -1.89 -10.82 3.10
C VAL A 244 -2.56 -12.20 3.12
N PHE A 245 -1.80 -13.29 3.24
CA PHE A 245 -2.36 -14.64 3.31
C PHE A 245 -3.18 -14.85 4.59
N GLU A 246 -2.70 -14.36 5.73
CA GLU A 246 -3.43 -14.37 7.00
C GLU A 246 -4.71 -13.54 6.89
N TRP A 247 -4.66 -12.38 6.25
CA TRP A 247 -5.83 -11.54 6.02
C TRP A 247 -6.86 -12.21 5.10
N ALA A 248 -6.41 -12.83 3.99
CA ALA A 248 -7.28 -13.58 3.09
C ALA A 248 -7.79 -14.90 3.71
N GLY A 249 -7.12 -15.41 4.77
CA GLY A 249 -7.38 -16.70 5.38
C GLY A 249 -6.90 -17.90 4.56
N ARG A 250 -6.21 -17.65 3.43
CA ARG A 250 -5.72 -18.67 2.49
C ARG A 250 -4.45 -18.22 1.78
N ALA A 251 -3.67 -19.17 1.27
CA ALA A 251 -2.49 -18.92 0.45
C ALA A 251 -2.81 -19.16 -1.04
N PRO A 252 -2.34 -18.30 -1.96
CA PRO A 252 -2.53 -18.52 -3.39
C PRO A 252 -1.90 -19.83 -3.85
N ARG A 253 -2.52 -20.48 -4.85
CA ARG A 253 -1.92 -21.64 -5.51
C ARG A 253 -0.74 -21.21 -6.37
N VAL A 254 -0.89 -20.09 -7.09
CA VAL A 254 0.11 -19.52 -7.98
C VAL A 254 0.39 -18.08 -7.59
N LEU A 255 1.66 -17.76 -7.36
CA LEU A 255 2.17 -16.40 -7.17
C LEU A 255 2.87 -15.96 -8.45
N VAL A 256 2.38 -14.90 -9.05
CA VAL A 256 3.01 -14.24 -10.20
C VAL A 256 3.75 -13.01 -9.70
N LEU A 257 5.07 -13.05 -9.83
CA LEU A 257 5.96 -11.97 -9.39
C LEU A 257 6.55 -11.28 -10.62
N ASP A 258 6.68 -9.96 -10.55
CA ASP A 258 7.63 -9.28 -11.43
C ASP A 258 9.07 -9.73 -11.07
N ASN A 259 10.08 -9.30 -11.84
CA ASN A 259 11.51 -9.50 -11.54
C ASN A 259 11.88 -8.91 -10.16
N ALA A 260 11.19 -9.38 -9.12
CA ALA A 260 11.42 -8.97 -7.75
C ALA A 260 12.75 -9.57 -7.30
N THR A 261 13.79 -8.73 -7.26
CA THR A 261 15.15 -9.10 -6.82
C THR A 261 15.14 -9.71 -5.41
N GLU A 262 14.10 -9.43 -4.63
CA GLU A 262 13.87 -9.91 -3.28
C GLU A 262 13.42 -11.38 -3.24
N ALA A 263 12.65 -11.80 -4.25
CA ALA A 263 12.22 -13.19 -4.40
C ALA A 263 13.29 -14.02 -5.12
N GLY A 264 13.96 -13.42 -6.12
CA GLY A 264 14.98 -14.10 -6.91
C GLY A 264 15.57 -13.19 -7.98
N ARG A 265 16.64 -13.65 -8.62
CA ARG A 265 17.28 -12.95 -9.74
C ARG A 265 17.19 -13.80 -11.00
N MET A 266 16.75 -13.18 -12.08
CA MET A 266 16.85 -13.79 -13.40
C MET A 266 18.24 -13.46 -13.97
N LEU A 267 19.07 -14.48 -14.13
CA LEU A 267 20.37 -14.39 -14.78
C LEU A 267 20.38 -15.30 -16.00
N ARG A 268 20.55 -14.72 -17.21
CA ARG A 268 20.60 -15.47 -18.49
C ARG A 268 19.40 -16.42 -18.70
N GLY A 269 18.19 -15.99 -18.32
CA GLY A 269 16.97 -16.80 -18.46
C GLY A 269 16.76 -17.84 -17.35
N ILE A 270 17.67 -17.94 -16.38
CA ILE A 270 17.53 -18.82 -15.21
C ILE A 270 17.13 -17.94 -14.01
N VAL A 271 16.03 -18.29 -13.36
CA VAL A 271 15.63 -17.66 -12.12
C VAL A 271 16.30 -18.37 -10.95
N THR A 272 17.09 -17.62 -10.17
CA THR A 272 17.65 -18.10 -8.89
C THR A 272 16.87 -17.43 -7.77
N GLU A 273 16.01 -18.18 -7.09
CA GLU A 273 15.27 -17.71 -5.93
C GLU A 273 16.21 -17.43 -4.75
N SER A 274 15.86 -16.44 -3.89
CA SER A 274 16.54 -16.29 -2.62
C SER A 274 16.19 -17.46 -1.70
N GLU A 275 17.14 -17.90 -0.88
CA GLU A 275 16.96 -19.03 0.04
C GLU A 275 15.73 -18.84 0.93
N LEU A 276 15.57 -17.65 1.52
CA LEU A 276 14.43 -17.34 2.37
C LEU A 276 13.11 -17.45 1.62
N PHE A 277 13.03 -16.96 0.38
CA PHE A 277 11.81 -17.04 -0.41
C PHE A 277 11.51 -18.49 -0.86
N SER A 278 12.53 -19.28 -1.16
CA SER A 278 12.35 -20.73 -1.45
C SER A 278 11.75 -21.47 -0.24
N HIS A 279 12.22 -21.17 0.98
CA HIS A 279 11.61 -21.69 2.20
C HIS A 279 10.16 -21.22 2.39
N PHE A 280 9.87 -19.94 2.12
CA PHE A 280 8.53 -19.38 2.17
C PHE A 280 7.58 -20.10 1.21
N ARG A 281 8.00 -20.27 -0.06
CA ARG A 281 7.25 -20.97 -1.09
C ARG A 281 6.94 -22.42 -0.69
N ALA A 282 7.94 -23.12 -0.18
CA ALA A 282 7.78 -24.50 0.29
C ALA A 282 6.81 -24.60 1.48
N HIS A 283 6.89 -23.66 2.43
CA HIS A 283 6.00 -23.61 3.60
C HIS A 283 4.53 -23.45 3.22
N TYR A 284 4.22 -22.52 2.30
CA TYR A 284 2.85 -22.28 1.82
C TYR A 284 2.45 -23.18 0.65
N ARG A 285 3.38 -23.93 0.05
CA ARG A 285 3.18 -24.82 -1.10
C ARG A 285 2.72 -24.09 -2.37
N CYS A 286 3.11 -22.84 -2.52
CA CYS A 286 2.76 -22.02 -3.68
C CYS A 286 3.65 -22.38 -4.88
N GLU A 287 3.05 -22.43 -6.06
CA GLU A 287 3.78 -22.32 -7.34
C GLU A 287 4.18 -20.87 -7.56
N VAL A 288 5.36 -20.61 -8.07
CA VAL A 288 5.83 -19.26 -8.37
C VAL A 288 6.13 -19.13 -9.86
N ARG A 289 5.62 -18.07 -10.47
CA ARG A 289 5.89 -17.70 -11.86
C ARG A 289 6.48 -16.30 -11.89
N PHE A 290 7.61 -16.14 -12.54
CA PHE A 290 8.22 -14.84 -12.80
C PHE A 290 7.82 -14.36 -14.17
N CYS A 291 7.33 -13.12 -14.28
CA CYS A 291 6.99 -12.52 -15.56
C CYS A 291 8.24 -12.32 -16.42
N ASN A 292 8.08 -12.48 -17.73
CA ASN A 292 9.16 -12.18 -18.66
C ASN A 292 9.47 -10.66 -18.66
N PRO A 293 10.76 -10.28 -18.77
CA PRO A 293 11.13 -8.88 -18.99
C PRO A 293 10.41 -8.34 -20.23
N HIS A 294 9.77 -7.17 -20.13
CA HIS A 294 9.06 -6.49 -21.21
C HIS A 294 7.68 -7.04 -21.62
N SER A 295 7.11 -8.03 -20.96
CA SER A 295 5.71 -8.44 -21.20
C SER A 295 4.72 -7.63 -20.36
N GLY A 296 4.58 -6.33 -20.68
CA GLY A 296 3.63 -5.42 -20.02
C GLY A 296 2.17 -5.90 -20.04
N ASN A 297 1.83 -6.79 -20.98
CA ASN A 297 0.49 -7.37 -21.11
C ASN A 297 0.14 -8.32 -19.95
N GLU A 298 1.12 -9.03 -19.39
CA GLU A 298 0.91 -9.97 -18.28
C GLU A 298 0.67 -9.25 -16.94
N LYS A 299 1.09 -7.97 -16.83
CA LYS A 299 1.08 -7.17 -15.61
C LYS A 299 -0.01 -6.11 -15.51
N GLY A 300 -0.70 -5.81 -16.60
CA GLY A 300 -1.64 -4.68 -16.66
C GLY A 300 -2.66 -4.62 -15.51
N SER A 301 -2.93 -5.75 -14.85
CA SER A 301 -3.82 -5.82 -13.69
C SER A 301 -3.16 -5.29 -12.42
N VAL A 302 -1.98 -5.77 -12.07
CA VAL A 302 -1.31 -5.41 -10.80
C VAL A 302 -0.68 -4.02 -10.86
N GLU A 303 -0.08 -3.62 -11.98
CA GLU A 303 0.43 -2.24 -12.16
C GLU A 303 -0.69 -1.21 -12.04
N ASN A 304 -1.85 -1.50 -12.66
CA ASN A 304 -3.04 -0.67 -12.49
C ASN A 304 -3.51 -0.66 -11.03
N ALA A 305 -3.42 -1.79 -10.31
CA ALA A 305 -3.80 -1.87 -8.91
C ALA A 305 -2.87 -1.06 -8.00
N VAL A 306 -1.55 -1.11 -8.21
CA VAL A 306 -0.58 -0.26 -7.47
C VAL A 306 -0.93 1.21 -7.66
N GLY A 307 -1.13 1.64 -8.91
CA GLY A 307 -1.52 3.01 -9.22
C GLY A 307 -2.88 3.38 -8.63
N PHE A 308 -3.85 2.49 -8.70
CA PHE A 308 -5.20 2.69 -8.16
C PHE A 308 -5.18 2.84 -6.63
N LEU A 309 -4.59 1.88 -5.91
CA LEU A 309 -4.54 1.90 -4.45
C LEU A 309 -3.78 3.13 -3.94
N ARG A 310 -2.67 3.50 -4.60
CA ARG A 310 -1.93 4.70 -4.23
C ARG A 310 -2.79 5.96 -4.33
N ARG A 311 -3.57 6.12 -5.39
CA ARG A 311 -4.41 7.29 -5.60
C ARG A 311 -5.64 7.34 -4.71
N ASN A 312 -6.16 6.19 -4.31
CA ASN A 312 -7.39 6.12 -3.52
C ASN A 312 -7.15 6.02 -2.01
N LEU A 313 -5.99 5.51 -1.58
CA LEU A 313 -5.70 5.27 -0.15
C LEU A 313 -4.54 6.12 0.38
N LEU A 314 -3.68 6.67 -0.51
CA LEU A 314 -2.47 7.40 -0.13
C LEU A 314 -2.44 8.84 -0.68
N VAL A 315 -3.60 9.38 -1.04
CA VAL A 315 -3.80 10.76 -1.47
C VAL A 315 -4.99 11.32 -0.67
N PRO A 316 -4.78 12.42 0.05
CA PRO A 316 -3.54 13.14 0.31
C PRO A 316 -2.47 12.30 0.98
N VAL A 317 -1.22 12.81 1.07
CA VAL A 317 -0.11 12.11 1.76
C VAL A 317 -0.53 11.76 3.19
N PRO A 318 -0.50 10.47 3.58
CA PRO A 318 -0.99 10.08 4.89
C PRO A 318 -0.03 10.53 6.01
N GLU A 319 -0.64 11.02 7.11
CA GLU A 319 0.04 11.30 8.36
C GLU A 319 -0.44 10.30 9.42
N VAL A 320 0.52 9.60 10.04
CA VAL A 320 0.27 8.51 10.98
C VAL A 320 1.30 8.50 12.12
N ALA A 321 0.94 7.94 13.25
CA ALA A 321 1.87 7.75 14.36
C ALA A 321 2.85 6.58 14.09
N SER A 322 2.43 5.56 13.33
CA SER A 322 3.25 4.39 13.01
C SER A 322 2.89 3.78 11.66
N VAL A 323 3.79 2.94 11.11
CA VAL A 323 3.50 2.15 9.91
C VAL A 323 2.45 1.07 10.19
N ASP A 324 2.27 0.64 11.44
CA ASP A 324 1.21 -0.29 11.83
C ASP A 324 -0.17 0.37 11.70
N GLU A 325 -0.32 1.58 12.22
CA GLU A 325 -1.54 2.37 12.02
C GLU A 325 -1.85 2.59 10.53
N LEU A 326 -0.81 2.87 9.74
CA LEU A 326 -0.98 2.99 8.29
C LEU A 326 -1.49 1.68 7.68
N ASN A 327 -0.95 0.53 8.09
CA ASN A 327 -1.39 -0.77 7.60
C ASN A 327 -2.85 -1.09 7.99
N GLU A 328 -3.30 -0.70 9.17
CA GLU A 328 -4.70 -0.81 9.57
C GLU A 328 -5.61 0.04 8.68
N ARG A 329 -5.22 1.30 8.41
CA ARG A 329 -5.95 2.19 7.48
C ARG A 329 -5.99 1.64 6.06
N LEU A 330 -4.86 1.08 5.57
CA LEU A 330 -4.78 0.44 4.25
C LEU A 330 -5.67 -0.79 4.17
N ARG A 331 -5.68 -1.63 5.20
CA ARG A 331 -6.55 -2.80 5.29
C ARG A 331 -8.02 -2.41 5.19
N ALA A 332 -8.48 -1.51 6.04
CA ALA A 332 -9.86 -1.01 6.01
C ALA A 332 -10.23 -0.37 4.66
N GLY A 333 -9.26 0.34 4.04
CA GLY A 333 -9.42 0.92 2.71
C GLY A 333 -9.58 -0.13 1.62
N CYS A 334 -8.77 -1.18 1.63
CA CYS A 334 -8.89 -2.30 0.69
C CYS A 334 -10.21 -3.06 0.86
N GLU A 335 -10.65 -3.28 2.10
CA GLU A 335 -11.94 -3.94 2.38
C GLU A 335 -13.11 -3.16 1.77
N ARG A 336 -13.15 -1.83 1.95
CA ARG A 336 -14.16 -0.96 1.30
C ARG A 336 -14.10 -1.03 -0.22
N ILE A 337 -12.89 -0.97 -0.80
CA ILE A 337 -12.70 -1.04 -2.25
C ILE A 337 -13.21 -2.37 -2.78
N ASN A 338 -12.83 -3.47 -2.15
CA ASN A 338 -13.23 -4.82 -2.58
C ASN A 338 -14.74 -5.04 -2.45
N ALA A 339 -15.39 -4.46 -1.42
CA ALA A 339 -16.84 -4.56 -1.25
C ALA A 339 -17.63 -3.88 -2.39
N GLY A 340 -17.11 -2.76 -2.92
CA GLY A 340 -17.77 -1.99 -3.98
C GLY A 340 -17.28 -2.30 -5.40
N ALA A 341 -16.25 -3.12 -5.56
CA ALA A 341 -15.65 -3.41 -6.86
C ALA A 341 -16.37 -4.53 -7.62
N ARG A 342 -16.01 -4.67 -8.90
CA ARG A 342 -16.45 -5.77 -9.76
C ARG A 342 -15.25 -6.48 -10.38
N SER A 343 -15.39 -7.77 -10.61
CA SER A 343 -14.48 -8.57 -11.41
C SER A 343 -14.47 -8.09 -12.87
N ARG A 344 -13.53 -8.55 -13.66
CA ARG A 344 -13.52 -8.26 -15.11
C ARG A 344 -14.75 -8.84 -15.84
N ALA A 345 -15.23 -9.98 -15.39
CA ALA A 345 -16.45 -10.60 -15.90
C ALA A 345 -17.74 -9.87 -15.47
N GLY A 346 -17.63 -8.80 -14.69
CA GLY A 346 -18.75 -7.98 -14.23
C GLY A 346 -19.44 -8.45 -12.95
N ALA A 347 -19.07 -9.61 -12.40
CA ALA A 347 -19.58 -10.09 -11.13
C ALA A 347 -19.09 -9.20 -9.96
N PRO A 348 -19.86 -9.04 -8.88
CA PRO A 348 -19.38 -8.36 -7.67
C PRO A 348 -18.10 -9.03 -7.15
N THR A 349 -17.08 -8.23 -6.80
CA THR A 349 -15.81 -8.76 -6.28
C THR A 349 -15.99 -9.70 -5.08
N PRO A 350 -16.88 -9.47 -4.10
CA PRO A 350 -17.08 -10.41 -2.99
C PRO A 350 -17.57 -11.80 -3.42
N GLU A 351 -18.29 -11.90 -4.54
CA GLU A 351 -18.77 -13.18 -5.10
C GLU A 351 -17.63 -13.91 -5.79
N ALA A 352 -16.95 -13.25 -6.72
CA ALA A 352 -15.80 -13.81 -7.41
C ALA A 352 -14.62 -14.13 -6.47
N LEU A 353 -14.48 -13.40 -5.36
CA LEU A 353 -13.48 -13.69 -4.33
C LEU A 353 -13.73 -15.04 -3.64
N ARG A 354 -14.98 -15.47 -3.49
CA ARG A 354 -15.27 -16.83 -2.96
C ARG A 354 -14.73 -17.92 -3.87
N GLU A 355 -14.79 -17.71 -5.19
CA GLU A 355 -14.20 -18.62 -6.18
C GLU A 355 -12.67 -18.63 -6.07
N ASP A 356 -12.03 -17.45 -5.98
CA ASP A 356 -10.60 -17.35 -5.72
C ASP A 356 -10.20 -18.10 -4.45
N LEU A 357 -10.88 -17.84 -3.34
CA LEU A 357 -10.60 -18.49 -2.05
C LEU A 357 -10.80 -20.01 -2.12
N ALA A 358 -11.79 -20.50 -2.88
CA ALA A 358 -11.99 -21.93 -3.09
C ALA A 358 -10.82 -22.56 -3.87
N GLY A 359 -10.24 -21.82 -4.83
CA GLY A 359 -9.07 -22.23 -5.60
C GLY A 359 -7.72 -22.12 -4.84
N MET A 360 -7.69 -21.43 -3.70
CA MET A 360 -6.50 -21.20 -2.88
C MET A 360 -6.24 -22.34 -1.89
N LEU A 361 -5.02 -22.43 -1.37
CA LEU A 361 -4.54 -23.43 -0.43
C LEU A 361 -4.88 -23.04 1.02
N ALA A 362 -5.15 -24.03 1.87
CA ALA A 362 -5.29 -23.80 3.30
C ALA A 362 -3.96 -23.33 3.89
N LEU A 363 -4.04 -22.43 4.87
CA LEU A 363 -2.86 -21.97 5.61
C LEU A 363 -2.24 -23.10 6.41
N PRO A 364 -0.90 -23.15 6.55
CA PRO A 364 -0.23 -24.02 7.49
C PRO A 364 -0.64 -23.73 8.94
N GLY A 365 -0.49 -24.71 9.82
CA GLY A 365 -0.82 -24.58 11.25
C GLY A 365 0.05 -23.58 12.01
N ALA A 366 1.22 -23.25 11.50
CA ALA A 366 2.10 -22.22 12.05
C ALA A 366 2.40 -21.14 10.99
N PRO A 367 2.45 -19.86 11.35
CA PRO A 367 2.86 -18.80 10.43
C PRO A 367 4.34 -18.93 10.09
N PHE A 368 4.72 -18.56 8.86
CA PHE A 368 6.12 -18.52 8.45
C PHE A 368 6.87 -17.42 9.20
N ASP A 369 7.99 -17.75 9.84
CA ASP A 369 8.88 -16.75 10.43
C ASP A 369 9.86 -16.23 9.37
N ALA A 370 9.57 -15.04 8.86
CA ALA A 370 10.36 -14.39 7.81
C ALA A 370 11.64 -13.78 8.39
N VAL A 371 12.61 -14.64 8.70
CA VAL A 371 13.89 -14.28 9.31
C VAL A 371 15.07 -14.65 8.42
N ARG A 372 15.96 -13.69 8.21
CA ARG A 372 17.25 -13.90 7.57
C ARG A 372 18.33 -14.03 8.64
N TRP A 373 18.90 -15.21 8.78
CA TRP A 373 19.97 -15.47 9.73
C TRP A 373 21.33 -15.09 9.15
N THR A 374 22.17 -14.46 9.98
CA THR A 374 23.55 -14.10 9.66
C THR A 374 24.41 -14.18 10.92
N HIS A 375 25.72 -14.08 10.78
CA HIS A 375 26.66 -14.02 11.88
C HIS A 375 27.28 -12.62 11.94
N ALA A 376 27.49 -12.12 13.16
CA ALA A 376 28.19 -10.86 13.38
C ALA A 376 29.02 -10.92 14.66
N ARG A 377 30.24 -10.39 14.58
CA ARG A 377 31.10 -10.27 15.74
C ARG A 377 30.85 -8.94 16.45
N ALA A 378 30.62 -9.00 17.76
CA ALA A 378 30.45 -7.81 18.57
C ALA A 378 31.78 -7.07 18.77
N ASP A 379 31.79 -5.75 18.59
CA ASP A 379 32.96 -4.91 18.82
C ASP A 379 33.29 -4.80 20.33
N LYS A 380 34.39 -4.11 20.67
CA LYS A 380 34.83 -3.90 22.07
C LYS A 380 33.78 -3.18 22.93
N ARG A 381 32.87 -2.44 22.32
CA ARG A 381 31.79 -1.73 23.02
C ARG A 381 30.50 -2.56 23.10
N GLY A 382 30.47 -3.74 22.48
CA GLY A 382 29.32 -4.62 22.40
C GLY A 382 28.30 -4.19 21.35
N TYR A 383 28.74 -3.75 20.17
CA TYR A 383 27.89 -3.50 19.02
C TYR A 383 28.12 -4.54 17.94
N VAL A 384 27.04 -5.02 17.35
CA VAL A 384 27.07 -5.83 16.13
C VAL A 384 26.65 -4.97 14.94
N ARG A 385 27.28 -5.19 13.78
CA ARG A 385 26.96 -4.49 12.54
C ARG A 385 26.03 -5.35 11.70
N VAL A 386 24.89 -4.78 11.32
CA VAL A 386 23.86 -5.44 10.48
C VAL A 386 23.31 -4.44 9.47
N ASP A 387 23.34 -4.78 8.20
CA ASP A 387 22.83 -3.94 7.10
C ASP A 387 23.37 -2.48 7.15
N GLY A 388 24.64 -2.29 7.50
CA GLY A 388 25.28 -0.97 7.62
C GLY A 388 25.08 -0.27 8.98
N ASN A 389 24.14 -0.71 9.81
CA ASN A 389 23.79 -0.12 11.09
C ASN A 389 24.43 -0.85 12.28
N LEU A 390 24.56 -0.16 13.41
CA LEU A 390 25.13 -0.70 14.65
C LEU A 390 24.02 -0.99 15.67
N TYR A 391 24.03 -2.19 16.24
CA TYR A 391 23.04 -2.62 17.23
C TYR A 391 23.75 -2.96 18.55
N CYS A 392 23.33 -2.31 19.63
CA CYS A 392 23.94 -2.48 20.94
C CYS A 392 23.43 -3.77 21.62
N VAL A 393 24.31 -4.76 21.74
CA VAL A 393 24.06 -5.99 22.50
C VAL A 393 24.70 -5.96 23.88
N GLY A 394 25.56 -4.96 24.13
CA GLY A 394 26.23 -4.72 25.39
C GLY A 394 27.65 -5.25 25.45
N PRO A 395 28.54 -4.56 26.24
CA PRO A 395 29.96 -4.87 26.33
C PRO A 395 30.27 -6.23 26.97
N ALA A 396 29.27 -6.87 27.59
CA ALA A 396 29.43 -8.25 28.08
C ALA A 396 29.64 -9.28 26.95
N TRP A 397 29.30 -8.91 25.73
CA TRP A 397 29.40 -9.74 24.53
C TRP A 397 30.59 -9.38 23.62
N HIS A 398 31.49 -8.47 24.05
CA HIS A 398 32.62 -8.05 23.24
C HIS A 398 33.42 -9.23 22.69
N ASP A 399 33.87 -9.08 21.45
CA ASP A 399 34.67 -10.07 20.68
C ASP A 399 34.02 -11.43 20.47
N ARG A 400 32.73 -11.61 20.86
CA ARG A 400 31.99 -12.84 20.59
C ARG A 400 31.33 -12.79 19.23
N GLU A 401 31.35 -13.91 18.56
CA GLU A 401 30.53 -14.16 17.37
C GLU A 401 29.11 -14.52 17.84
N LEU A 402 28.13 -13.84 17.26
CA LEU A 402 26.71 -13.95 17.60
C LEU A 402 25.91 -14.25 16.36
N VAL A 403 24.82 -15.01 16.51
CA VAL A 403 23.85 -15.26 15.44
C VAL A 403 22.83 -14.14 15.44
N VAL A 404 22.58 -13.56 14.28
CA VAL A 404 21.67 -12.42 14.13
C VAL A 404 20.55 -12.77 13.19
N GLY A 405 19.32 -12.73 13.68
CA GLY A 405 18.09 -12.89 12.92
C GLY A 405 17.51 -11.54 12.53
N VAL A 406 17.47 -11.24 11.25
CA VAL A 406 16.91 -9.99 10.71
C VAL A 406 15.51 -10.28 10.19
N ARG A 407 14.51 -9.66 10.82
CA ARG A 407 13.11 -9.67 10.40
C ARG A 407 12.72 -8.34 9.78
N ALA A 408 11.52 -8.22 9.25
CA ALA A 408 11.03 -6.99 8.64
C ALA A 408 11.20 -5.76 9.54
N ARG A 409 10.95 -5.87 10.86
CA ARG A 409 10.95 -4.74 11.80
C ARG A 409 11.80 -4.93 13.04
N SER A 410 12.44 -6.07 13.20
CA SER A 410 13.27 -6.35 14.37
C SER A 410 14.56 -7.07 13.99
N VAL A 411 15.56 -6.88 14.85
CA VAL A 411 16.82 -7.60 14.82
C VAL A 411 16.93 -8.37 16.12
N GLU A 412 16.97 -9.70 16.03
CA GLU A 412 17.15 -10.60 17.16
C GLU A 412 18.60 -11.07 17.18
N VAL A 413 19.22 -11.03 18.35
CA VAL A 413 20.60 -11.49 18.53
C VAL A 413 20.63 -12.66 19.49
N LEU A 414 21.24 -13.75 19.06
CA LEU A 414 21.38 -14.98 19.83
C LEU A 414 22.85 -15.29 20.09
N ALA A 415 23.12 -15.80 21.26
CA ALA A 415 24.39 -16.42 21.62
C ALA A 415 24.32 -17.94 21.47
N ASP A 416 25.39 -18.62 21.89
CA ASP A 416 25.50 -20.08 21.87
C ASP A 416 24.23 -20.78 22.35
N ARG A 417 23.89 -21.88 21.69
CA ARG A 417 22.70 -22.72 21.99
C ARG A 417 21.36 -21.95 21.87
N GLY A 418 21.29 -20.92 21.03
CA GLY A 418 20.05 -20.18 20.78
C GLY A 418 19.61 -19.28 21.92
N ARG A 419 20.48 -18.99 22.89
CA ARG A 419 20.15 -18.08 24.00
C ARG A 419 19.96 -16.65 23.47
N ARG A 420 18.75 -16.10 23.64
CA ARG A 420 18.45 -14.72 23.25
C ARG A 420 19.27 -13.73 24.05
N VAL A 421 20.01 -12.87 23.35
CA VAL A 421 20.81 -11.78 23.91
C VAL A 421 20.03 -10.47 23.91
N ALA A 422 19.41 -10.15 22.77
CA ALA A 422 18.61 -8.94 22.60
C ALA A 422 17.62 -9.10 21.44
N THR A 423 16.50 -8.39 21.53
CA THR A 423 15.61 -8.09 20.43
C THR A 423 15.50 -6.58 20.32
N LEU A 424 15.85 -6.02 19.18
CA LEU A 424 15.98 -4.59 18.95
C LEU A 424 15.09 -4.18 17.78
N ALA A 425 14.57 -2.95 17.79
CA ALA A 425 13.90 -2.40 16.62
C ALA A 425 14.90 -2.32 15.46
N ARG A 426 14.47 -2.69 14.26
CA ARG A 426 15.30 -2.55 13.05
C ARG A 426 15.41 -1.08 12.68
N SER A 427 16.62 -0.63 12.38
CA SER A 427 16.88 0.66 11.76
C SER A 427 16.83 0.54 10.24
N PHE A 428 16.27 1.55 9.59
CA PHE A 428 16.08 1.61 8.14
C PHE A 428 16.95 2.69 7.48
N GLY A 429 17.74 3.42 8.26
CA GLY A 429 18.75 4.37 7.80
C GLY A 429 20.09 3.71 7.49
N GLU A 430 21.08 4.51 7.16
CA GLU A 430 22.47 4.10 6.96
C GLU A 430 23.38 4.69 8.04
N GLY A 431 24.25 3.85 8.61
CA GLY A 431 25.20 4.28 9.65
C GLY A 431 24.56 4.59 11.00
N GLU A 432 23.30 4.24 11.20
CA GLU A 432 22.59 4.51 12.44
C GLU A 432 23.03 3.58 13.57
N THR A 433 22.83 4.05 14.81
CA THR A 433 23.13 3.28 16.02
C THR A 433 21.87 3.06 16.83
N VAL A 434 21.44 1.80 16.91
CA VAL A 434 20.32 1.37 17.74
C VAL A 434 20.83 1.09 19.15
N ARG A 435 20.44 1.95 20.10
CA ARG A 435 20.84 1.87 21.50
C ARG A 435 19.99 0.86 22.26
N ASN A 436 20.62 0.19 23.22
CA ASN A 436 19.95 -0.68 24.17
C ASN A 436 20.52 -0.44 25.57
N PRO A 437 20.00 0.54 26.31
CA PRO A 437 20.51 0.89 27.62
C PRO A 437 20.56 -0.28 28.61
N ALA A 438 19.55 -1.16 28.57
CA ALA A 438 19.50 -2.35 29.42
C ALA A 438 20.73 -3.26 29.24
N SER A 439 21.28 -3.34 28.02
CA SER A 439 22.45 -4.17 27.71
C SER A 439 23.75 -3.72 28.38
N LEU A 440 23.80 -2.47 28.88
CA LEU A 440 24.93 -1.94 29.60
C LEU A 440 24.93 -2.37 31.08
N ILE A 441 23.79 -2.77 31.63
CA ILE A 441 23.62 -3.10 33.04
C ILE A 441 24.55 -4.22 33.51
N PRO A 442 24.73 -5.36 32.82
CA PRO A 442 25.62 -6.43 33.27
C PRO A 442 27.09 -5.92 33.48
N ALA A 443 27.56 -5.08 32.57
CA ALA A 443 28.90 -4.50 32.68
C ALA A 443 29.00 -3.51 33.86
N LEU A 444 27.98 -2.72 34.11
CA LEU A 444 27.92 -1.78 35.25
C LEU A 444 27.74 -2.51 36.58
N VAL A 445 27.03 -3.62 36.62
CA VAL A 445 26.95 -4.48 37.80
C VAL A 445 28.33 -5.05 38.15
N ALA A 446 29.13 -5.43 37.15
CA ALA A 446 30.51 -5.86 37.36
C ALA A 446 31.40 -4.70 37.82
N ARG A 447 31.22 -3.50 37.25
CA ARG A 447 32.01 -2.31 37.48
C ARG A 447 31.15 -1.10 37.92
N PRO A 448 30.55 -1.07 39.14
CA PRO A 448 29.60 -0.03 39.55
C PRO A 448 30.18 1.41 39.59
N ARG A 449 31.49 1.55 39.72
CA ARG A 449 32.15 2.89 39.68
C ARG A 449 32.07 3.53 38.28
N ALA A 450 32.00 2.73 37.22
CA ALA A 450 31.88 3.23 35.86
C ALA A 450 30.52 3.88 35.57
N PHE A 451 29.55 3.79 36.47
CA PHE A 451 28.24 4.41 36.31
C PHE A 451 28.32 5.92 36.14
N GLY A 452 29.24 6.60 36.90
CA GLY A 452 29.40 8.06 36.82
C GLY A 452 29.63 8.61 35.42
N GLU A 453 30.39 7.88 34.59
CA GLU A 453 30.78 8.28 33.24
C GLU A 453 30.00 7.51 32.16
N SER A 454 29.06 6.65 32.56
CA SER A 454 28.33 5.80 31.62
C SER A 454 27.26 6.57 30.88
N THR A 455 27.12 6.29 29.56
CA THR A 455 26.07 6.85 28.68
C THR A 455 24.67 6.45 29.09
N ILE A 456 24.48 5.38 29.89
CA ILE A 456 23.17 4.93 30.39
C ILE A 456 22.45 6.01 31.23
N ARG A 457 23.20 6.90 31.84
CA ARG A 457 22.66 7.99 32.65
C ARG A 457 21.72 8.91 31.88
N ARG A 458 21.96 9.07 30.58
CA ARG A 458 21.11 9.89 29.68
C ARG A 458 19.74 9.25 29.43
N ASP A 459 19.62 7.94 29.63
CA ASP A 459 18.43 7.15 29.34
C ASP A 459 17.63 6.85 30.63
N MET A 460 18.10 7.35 31.79
CA MET A 460 17.48 7.17 33.10
C MET A 460 16.80 8.46 33.59
N PRO A 461 15.71 8.36 34.37
CA PRO A 461 15.15 9.51 35.08
C PRO A 461 16.20 10.19 35.97
N GLY A 462 16.25 11.53 35.95
CA GLY A 462 17.24 12.27 36.72
C GLY A 462 17.22 12.01 38.23
N ALA A 463 16.00 11.77 38.78
CA ALA A 463 15.82 11.39 40.18
C ALA A 463 16.54 10.07 40.52
N LEU A 464 16.39 9.04 39.64
CA LEU A 464 17.06 7.75 39.81
C LEU A 464 18.56 7.85 39.66
N VAL A 465 19.06 8.68 38.73
CA VAL A 465 20.48 8.95 38.55
C VAL A 465 21.04 9.56 39.83
N GLY A 466 20.37 10.56 40.43
CA GLY A 466 20.82 11.19 41.69
C GLY A 466 20.83 10.22 42.88
N GLU A 467 19.87 9.26 42.92
CA GLU A 467 19.88 8.21 43.95
C GLU A 467 21.05 7.23 43.76
N LEU A 468 21.27 6.78 42.53
CA LEU A 468 22.39 5.90 42.20
C LEU A 468 23.75 6.53 42.47
N ASP A 469 23.87 7.85 42.31
CA ASP A 469 25.11 8.59 42.64
C ASP A 469 25.36 8.64 44.14
N ARG A 470 24.32 8.75 44.97
CA ARG A 470 24.43 8.75 46.44
C ARG A 470 24.68 7.35 47.02
N CYS A 471 24.36 6.29 46.27
CA CYS A 471 24.59 4.92 46.72
C CYS A 471 26.09 4.59 46.83
N ASP A 472 26.45 3.80 47.83
CA ASP A 472 27.74 3.12 47.87
C ASP A 472 27.86 2.08 46.72
N LYS A 473 29.04 1.48 46.60
CA LYS A 473 29.31 0.47 45.56
C LYS A 473 28.35 -0.72 45.63
N ALA A 474 27.98 -1.17 46.83
CA ALA A 474 27.12 -2.33 47.03
C ALA A 474 25.65 -1.99 46.71
N GLY A 475 25.14 -0.87 47.20
CA GLY A 475 23.81 -0.36 46.93
C GLY A 475 23.57 -0.11 45.43
N ARG A 476 24.51 0.57 44.77
CA ARG A 476 24.45 0.82 43.32
C ARG A 476 24.40 -0.48 42.52
N ARG A 477 25.23 -1.48 42.90
CA ARG A 477 25.22 -2.80 42.28
C ARG A 477 23.86 -3.51 42.47
N LYS A 478 23.25 -3.43 43.67
CA LYS A 478 21.95 -4.01 43.98
C LYS A 478 20.84 -3.36 43.15
N ALA A 479 20.84 -2.02 43.09
CA ALA A 479 19.85 -1.27 42.30
C ALA A 479 19.96 -1.57 40.79
N LEU A 480 21.19 -1.55 40.24
CA LEU A 480 21.41 -1.90 38.83
C LEU A 480 20.94 -3.33 38.49
N ARG A 481 21.16 -4.31 39.40
CA ARG A 481 20.62 -5.68 39.21
C ARG A 481 19.10 -5.71 39.23
N ALA A 482 18.45 -4.91 40.07
CA ALA A 482 17.00 -4.82 40.13
C ALA A 482 16.45 -4.22 38.84
N ILE A 483 17.03 -3.12 38.33
CA ILE A 483 16.67 -2.53 37.06
C ILE A 483 16.84 -3.53 35.90
N GLY A 484 18.00 -4.25 35.89
CA GLY A 484 18.25 -5.26 34.85
C GLY A 484 17.17 -6.33 34.78
N ARG A 485 16.80 -6.92 35.91
CA ARG A 485 15.75 -7.93 36.01
C ARG A 485 14.38 -7.40 35.62
N ALA A 486 14.02 -6.21 36.09
CA ALA A 486 12.75 -5.58 35.73
C ALA A 486 12.70 -5.26 34.23
N SER A 487 13.82 -4.84 33.63
CA SER A 487 13.91 -4.50 32.20
C SER A 487 13.63 -5.68 31.27
N GLU A 488 13.87 -6.90 31.71
CA GLU A 488 13.59 -8.14 30.93
C GLU A 488 12.08 -8.33 30.68
N HIS A 489 11.23 -7.82 31.59
CA HIS A 489 9.78 -8.01 31.53
C HIS A 489 9.01 -6.77 31.09
N SER A 490 9.43 -5.57 31.53
CA SER A 490 8.67 -4.33 31.35
C SER A 490 9.37 -3.32 30.42
N GLY A 491 10.57 -3.63 29.93
CA GLY A 491 11.41 -2.67 29.21
C GLY A 491 12.17 -1.72 30.14
N PHE A 492 13.23 -1.09 29.61
CA PHE A 492 14.18 -0.30 30.40
C PHE A 492 13.56 0.96 31.05
N GLY A 493 12.74 1.70 30.32
CA GLY A 493 12.10 2.92 30.84
C GLY A 493 11.19 2.63 32.02
N ALA A 494 10.23 1.72 31.85
CA ALA A 494 9.29 1.31 32.89
C ALA A 494 10.00 0.69 34.11
N ALA A 495 11.08 -0.07 33.89
CA ALA A 495 11.89 -0.63 34.97
C ALA A 495 12.59 0.47 35.80
N CYS A 496 13.12 1.51 35.15
CA CYS A 496 13.72 2.65 35.83
C CYS A 496 12.68 3.44 36.65
N GLU A 497 11.49 3.68 36.10
CA GLU A 497 10.40 4.35 36.82
C GLU A 497 9.94 3.54 38.04
N ALA A 498 9.71 2.23 37.87
CA ALA A 498 9.30 1.36 38.97
C ALA A 498 10.31 1.35 40.13
N VAL A 499 11.61 1.25 39.83
CA VAL A 499 12.66 1.27 40.85
C VAL A 499 12.76 2.65 41.52
N CYS A 500 12.57 3.74 40.78
CA CYS A 500 12.50 5.10 41.31
C CYS A 500 11.34 5.25 42.32
N PHE A 501 10.14 4.78 41.97
CA PHE A 501 8.98 4.81 42.87
C PHE A 501 9.17 4.03 44.15
N VAL A 502 9.75 2.83 44.10
CA VAL A 502 10.00 2.00 45.27
C VAL A 502 11.00 2.66 46.19
N ASN A 503 12.11 3.19 45.68
CA ASN A 503 13.14 3.84 46.50
C ASN A 503 12.66 5.18 47.10
N LEU A 504 11.92 6.01 46.34
CA LEU A 504 11.33 7.24 46.86
C LEU A 504 10.31 6.97 47.97
N SER A 505 9.54 5.89 47.89
CA SER A 505 8.64 5.49 48.96
C SER A 505 9.35 5.04 50.22
N PHE A 506 10.44 4.28 50.09
CA PHE A 506 11.28 3.86 51.24
C PHE A 506 11.98 5.05 51.93
N HIS A 507 12.52 6.02 51.17
CA HIS A 507 13.13 7.21 51.75
C HIS A 507 12.13 8.13 52.44
N LYS A 508 10.91 8.28 51.91
CA LYS A 508 9.84 9.02 52.61
C LYS A 508 9.46 8.33 53.92
N THR A 509 9.35 6.99 53.92
CA THR A 509 9.00 6.21 55.12
C THR A 509 10.15 6.21 56.14
N ALA A 510 11.40 6.15 55.70
CA ALA A 510 12.58 6.25 56.57
C ALA A 510 12.76 7.67 57.14
N SER A 511 12.54 8.72 56.33
CA SER A 511 12.57 10.11 56.77
C SER A 511 11.48 10.41 57.81
N VAL A 512 10.26 9.87 57.62
CA VAL A 512 9.17 9.97 58.59
C VAL A 512 9.46 9.20 59.88
N ARG A 513 10.15 8.06 59.83
CA ARG A 513 10.62 7.34 61.03
C ARG A 513 11.74 8.08 61.75
N PHE A 514 12.67 8.71 61.02
CA PHE A 514 13.76 9.49 61.66
C PHE A 514 13.27 10.81 62.28
N THR A 515 12.26 11.45 61.74
CA THR A 515 11.60 12.62 62.32
C THR A 515 10.77 12.24 63.54
N ARG A 516 10.07 11.10 63.52
CA ARG A 516 9.32 10.58 64.71
C ARG A 516 10.26 10.10 65.83
N GLN A 517 11.43 9.55 65.53
CA GLN A 517 12.41 9.15 66.56
C GLN A 517 13.10 10.34 67.24
N ARG A 518 13.11 11.53 66.64
CA ARG A 518 13.59 12.76 67.31
C ARG A 518 12.52 13.46 68.16
N GLU A 519 11.27 13.22 67.90
CA GLU A 519 10.15 13.78 68.72
C GLU A 519 9.76 12.85 69.86
N ASP A 520 10.01 11.53 69.81
CA ASP A 520 9.68 10.55 70.90
C ASP A 520 10.77 10.35 71.93
N SER A 521 11.96 11.01 71.81
CA SER A 521 12.95 11.00 72.87
C SER A 521 12.66 11.98 74.01
N SER A 522 11.47 12.60 74.03
CA SER A 522 11.05 13.55 75.09
C SER A 522 9.76 13.15 75.83
N ARG A 523 9.24 11.95 75.67
CA ARG A 523 8.11 11.45 76.47
C ARG A 523 8.20 9.95 76.79
N THR A 524 8.48 9.69 78.03
CA THR A 524 8.21 8.58 78.96
C THR A 524 7.27 7.47 78.52
N SER A 525 7.79 6.21 78.72
CA SER A 525 7.16 4.93 79.11
C SER A 525 5.65 4.89 79.38
N VAL A 526 4.93 3.92 78.81
CA VAL A 526 4.03 2.94 79.45
C VAL A 526 3.79 1.75 78.51
N ALA A 527 3.87 0.55 79.09
CA ALA A 527 3.68 -0.78 78.54
C ALA A 527 2.23 -1.06 78.13
N LEU A 528 2.03 -1.96 77.19
CA LEU A 528 1.11 -3.08 77.29
C LEU A 528 1.16 -4.03 76.05
N ALA A 529 0.99 -5.29 76.36
CA ALA A 529 1.28 -6.49 75.61
C ALA A 529 0.18 -6.95 74.59
N PRO A 530 0.29 -8.09 73.93
CA PRO A 530 -0.20 -8.36 72.56
C PRO A 530 -1.52 -9.13 72.53
N ILE A 531 -2.20 -9.12 71.36
CA ILE A 531 -3.25 -10.11 71.05
C ILE A 531 -3.04 -10.64 69.61
N LEU A 532 -2.94 -11.96 69.59
CA LEU A 532 -3.01 -12.86 68.43
C LEU A 532 -4.43 -12.86 67.81
N SER A 533 -4.52 -12.99 66.52
CA SER A 533 -5.45 -13.93 65.89
C SER A 533 -5.33 -13.93 64.33
N SER A 534 -5.03 -15.11 63.81
CA SER A 534 -5.31 -15.51 62.44
C SER A 534 -6.80 -15.80 62.24
N PRO A 535 -7.35 -15.77 61.04
CA PRO A 535 -7.91 -17.02 60.52
C PRO A 535 -7.70 -17.24 59.00
N THR A 536 -7.30 -18.45 58.68
CA THR A 536 -7.99 -19.50 57.87
C THR A 536 -8.70 -19.08 56.56
N THR A 537 -8.20 -19.72 55.50
CA THR A 537 -8.87 -19.98 54.22
C THR A 537 -10.19 -20.75 54.37
N PRO A 538 -11.09 -20.71 53.36
CA PRO A 538 -11.42 -21.95 52.68
C PRO A 538 -11.44 -21.88 51.13
N ARG A 539 -11.20 -23.11 50.61
CA ARG A 539 -11.44 -23.52 49.22
C ARG A 539 -12.95 -23.53 48.88
N ALA A 540 -13.28 -23.14 47.67
CA ALA A 540 -14.13 -23.89 46.74
C ALA A 540 -13.89 -23.31 45.34
#